data_8363dc1c5c49ba289acb7f3e496c6bb7
#
_entry.id   8363dc1c5c49ba289acb7f3e496c6bb7
#
_cell.length_a   1.000
_cell.length_b   1.000
_cell.length_c   1.000
_cell.angle_alpha   90.00
_cell.angle_beta   90.00
_cell.angle_gamma   90.00
#
_symmetry.space_group_name_H-M   'P 1'
#
loop_
_entity.id
_entity.type
_entity.pdbx_description
1 polymer ?
#
loop_
_entity_poly.entity_id
_entity_poly.type
_entity_poly.pdbx_seq_one_letter_code
_entity_poly.pdbx_strand_id
1 'polypeptide(L)'
;MPPYLKKGDQVIILSTARKVSEADLSPSIGVLESWGLKVKMGSSIGPEDHQFAGPDALRREDFQRSLDNPEIKAVLFARGGYGSVRVLDALDWTHFQKSPKWLAGFSDVTIFHSHIQAQFGIPTLHGVMPSIFRFDEKGSLAQETLRKALFGEPLEYQSPQQGELVRIGNGEGIVVGGNISILYSLLGSVSDIHTDGKILFLEDLDEYLYHVDRMIISLKRAGKFKNLKGLVIGGLTDMNDNDVPFGKTSEEIVMEHVAEYSFPVCFNFPAGHLRDNRALRLGTEASLSVTTKEAVLKFK
;
A
#
# COMPACT_ATOMS: atom_id res chain seq x y z
N MET A 1 2.57 -17.14 -5.02
CA MET A 1 1.63 -16.02 -5.27
C MET A 1 0.25 -16.46 -4.83
N PRO A 2 -0.56 -15.61 -4.15
CA PRO A 2 -1.95 -15.94 -3.82
C PRO A 2 -2.75 -16.24 -5.09
N PRO A 3 -3.71 -17.19 -5.05
CA PRO A 3 -4.61 -17.44 -6.19
C PRO A 3 -5.48 -16.21 -6.48
N TYR A 4 -5.71 -15.93 -7.76
CA TYR A 4 -6.66 -14.89 -8.15
C TYR A 4 -8.10 -15.30 -7.79
N LEU A 5 -8.90 -14.29 -7.44
CA LEU A 5 -10.29 -14.50 -7.04
C LEU A 5 -11.17 -14.92 -8.23
N LYS A 6 -12.22 -15.65 -7.91
CA LYS A 6 -13.29 -16.06 -8.83
C LYS A 6 -14.65 -15.66 -8.24
N LYS A 7 -15.67 -15.56 -9.08
CA LYS A 7 -17.04 -15.38 -8.63
C LYS A 7 -17.43 -16.51 -7.64
N GLY A 8 -18.04 -16.13 -6.54
CA GLY A 8 -18.40 -17.03 -5.45
C GLY A 8 -17.35 -17.16 -4.34
N ASP A 9 -16.12 -16.66 -4.56
CA ASP A 9 -15.07 -16.65 -3.53
C ASP A 9 -15.46 -15.75 -2.35
N GLN A 10 -15.01 -16.17 -1.17
CA GLN A 10 -15.28 -15.46 0.07
C GLN A 10 -14.14 -14.53 0.43
N VAL A 11 -14.48 -13.29 0.71
CA VAL A 11 -13.56 -12.26 1.22
C VAL A 11 -14.03 -11.77 2.59
N ILE A 12 -13.12 -11.26 3.39
CA ILE A 12 -13.44 -10.68 4.69
C ILE A 12 -12.96 -9.22 4.74
N ILE A 13 -13.81 -8.38 5.34
CA ILE A 13 -13.44 -7.01 5.73
C ILE A 13 -13.20 -7.01 7.24
N LEU A 14 -12.03 -6.57 7.67
CA LEU A 14 -11.67 -6.44 9.08
C LEU A 14 -10.79 -5.20 9.32
N SER A 15 -10.62 -4.81 10.58
CA SER A 15 -9.77 -3.67 10.94
C SER A 15 -8.69 -4.06 11.96
N THR A 16 -7.43 -3.79 11.63
CA THR A 16 -6.28 -3.94 12.55
C THR A 16 -5.84 -2.60 13.15
N ALA A 17 -6.43 -1.50 12.72
CA ALA A 17 -6.09 -0.13 13.09
C ALA A 17 -7.28 0.61 13.72
N ARG A 18 -7.72 1.71 13.10
CA ARG A 18 -8.80 2.55 13.62
C ARG A 18 -10.17 1.89 13.50
N LYS A 19 -11.07 2.27 14.40
CA LYS A 19 -12.47 1.85 14.41
C LYS A 19 -13.22 2.28 13.15
N VAL A 20 -14.18 1.47 12.76
CA VAL A 20 -15.09 1.72 11.63
C VAL A 20 -16.42 1.03 11.93
N SER A 21 -17.52 1.67 11.59
CA SER A 21 -18.85 1.09 11.77
C SER A 21 -19.26 0.22 10.57
N GLU A 22 -20.19 -0.68 10.78
CA GLU A 22 -20.80 -1.46 9.69
C GLU A 22 -21.50 -0.55 8.67
N ALA A 23 -22.10 0.54 9.15
CA ALA A 23 -22.78 1.52 8.28
C ALA A 23 -21.81 2.19 7.30
N ASP A 24 -20.58 2.51 7.74
CA ASP A 24 -19.54 3.09 6.90
C ASP A 24 -19.09 2.13 5.78
N LEU A 25 -19.27 0.82 5.99
CA LEU A 25 -18.85 -0.23 5.06
C LEU A 25 -19.96 -0.70 4.12
N SER A 26 -21.21 -0.31 4.36
CA SER A 26 -22.34 -0.71 3.53
C SER A 26 -22.14 -0.48 2.02
N PRO A 27 -21.58 0.67 1.55
CA PRO A 27 -21.29 0.84 0.13
C PRO A 27 -20.28 -0.16 -0.41
N SER A 28 -19.27 -0.51 0.37
CA SER A 28 -18.22 -1.45 -0.06
C SER A 28 -18.71 -2.88 -0.17
N ILE A 29 -19.64 -3.30 0.69
CA ILE A 29 -20.26 -4.62 0.60
C ILE A 29 -20.96 -4.75 -0.76
N GLY A 30 -21.82 -3.80 -1.11
CA GLY A 30 -22.54 -3.82 -2.40
C GLY A 30 -21.58 -3.82 -3.61
N VAL A 31 -20.47 -3.08 -3.54
CA VAL A 31 -19.46 -3.09 -4.60
C VAL A 31 -18.80 -4.46 -4.72
N LEU A 32 -18.35 -5.06 -3.63
CA LEU A 32 -17.71 -6.38 -3.64
C LEU A 32 -18.66 -7.49 -4.09
N GLU A 33 -19.92 -7.44 -3.67
CA GLU A 33 -20.96 -8.37 -4.11
C GLU A 33 -21.27 -8.20 -5.60
N SER A 34 -21.23 -6.97 -6.13
CA SER A 34 -21.37 -6.73 -7.57
C SER A 34 -20.24 -7.35 -8.40
N TRP A 35 -19.06 -7.57 -7.81
CA TRP A 35 -17.97 -8.34 -8.42
C TRP A 35 -18.18 -9.85 -8.35
N GLY A 36 -19.27 -10.30 -7.70
CA GLY A 36 -19.64 -11.69 -7.51
C GLY A 36 -18.96 -12.35 -6.31
N LEU A 37 -18.42 -11.57 -5.37
CA LEU A 37 -17.78 -12.08 -4.16
C LEU A 37 -18.80 -12.27 -3.02
N LYS A 38 -18.48 -13.17 -2.08
CA LYS A 38 -19.21 -13.32 -0.83
C LYS A 38 -18.47 -12.57 0.27
N VAL A 39 -19.09 -11.55 0.86
CA VAL A 39 -18.47 -10.70 1.85
C VAL A 39 -18.77 -11.18 3.27
N LYS A 40 -17.75 -11.34 4.09
CA LYS A 40 -17.84 -11.51 5.54
C LYS A 40 -17.33 -10.26 6.25
N MET A 41 -17.91 -9.99 7.40
CA MET A 41 -17.43 -8.96 8.32
C MET A 41 -16.65 -9.61 9.44
N GLY A 42 -15.48 -9.07 9.72
CA GLY A 42 -14.67 -9.47 10.87
C GLY A 42 -15.26 -8.97 12.19
N SER A 43 -14.91 -9.62 13.27
CA SER A 43 -15.35 -9.22 14.62
C SER A 43 -14.73 -7.93 15.12
N SER A 44 -13.74 -7.39 14.42
CA SER A 44 -13.12 -6.08 14.66
C SER A 44 -13.88 -4.92 14.01
N ILE A 45 -14.98 -5.18 13.30
CA ILE A 45 -15.88 -4.16 12.76
C ILE A 45 -16.98 -3.87 13.78
N GLY A 46 -17.15 -2.58 14.12
CA GLY A 46 -18.11 -2.12 15.13
C GLY A 46 -17.52 -1.88 16.51
N PRO A 47 -16.73 -2.80 17.12
CA PRO A 47 -16.10 -2.55 18.41
C PRO A 47 -15.19 -1.33 18.43
N GLU A 48 -15.14 -0.67 19.60
CA GLU A 48 -14.36 0.53 19.83
C GLU A 48 -13.53 0.40 21.10
N ASP A 49 -12.26 0.83 21.01
CA ASP A 49 -11.38 1.10 22.13
C ASP A 49 -10.64 2.42 21.81
N HIS A 50 -11.22 3.53 22.24
CA HIS A 50 -10.80 4.88 21.87
C HIS A 50 -10.76 5.05 20.33
N GLN A 51 -9.55 5.18 19.75
CA GLN A 51 -9.39 5.30 18.31
C GLN A 51 -9.38 3.94 17.57
N PHE A 52 -9.16 2.85 18.31
CA PHE A 52 -8.93 1.52 17.73
C PHE A 52 -10.23 0.75 17.48
N ALA A 53 -10.17 -0.21 16.59
CA ALA A 53 -11.23 -1.18 16.30
C ALA A 53 -11.28 -2.28 17.38
N GLY A 54 -11.49 -1.87 18.63
CA GLY A 54 -11.41 -2.71 19.81
C GLY A 54 -9.99 -2.94 20.33
N PRO A 55 -9.83 -3.72 21.42
CA PRO A 55 -8.53 -4.05 22.01
C PRO A 55 -7.59 -4.77 21.05
N ASP A 56 -6.27 -4.68 21.29
CA ASP A 56 -5.25 -5.35 20.46
C ASP A 56 -5.52 -6.85 20.31
N ALA A 57 -5.97 -7.52 21.39
CA ALA A 57 -6.29 -8.94 21.37
C ALA A 57 -7.40 -9.27 20.37
N LEU A 58 -8.49 -8.47 20.35
CA LEU A 58 -9.60 -8.67 19.42
C LEU A 58 -9.15 -8.53 17.96
N ARG A 59 -8.41 -7.46 17.66
CA ARG A 59 -7.92 -7.18 16.30
C ARG A 59 -6.96 -8.26 15.81
N ARG A 60 -6.07 -8.72 16.70
CA ARG A 60 -5.15 -9.82 16.43
C ARG A 60 -5.89 -11.13 16.16
N GLU A 61 -6.82 -11.52 17.04
CA GLU A 61 -7.56 -12.78 16.91
C GLU A 61 -8.44 -12.80 15.66
N ASP A 62 -9.05 -11.67 15.32
CA ASP A 62 -9.87 -11.54 14.11
C ASP A 62 -9.02 -11.72 12.85
N PHE A 63 -7.87 -11.06 12.80
CA PHE A 63 -6.96 -11.21 11.67
C PHE A 63 -6.34 -12.61 11.62
N GLN A 64 -5.93 -13.18 12.77
CA GLN A 64 -5.39 -14.54 12.82
C GLN A 64 -6.40 -15.58 12.31
N ARG A 65 -7.66 -15.53 12.78
CA ARG A 65 -8.71 -16.43 12.28
C ARG A 65 -8.90 -16.29 10.77
N SER A 66 -8.73 -15.09 10.25
CA SER A 66 -8.84 -14.83 8.81
C SER A 66 -7.66 -15.38 8.01
N LEU A 67 -6.46 -15.35 8.59
CA LEU A 67 -5.27 -15.97 8.01
C LEU A 67 -5.37 -17.48 7.96
N ASP A 68 -5.93 -18.08 9.03
CA ASP A 68 -6.01 -19.53 9.19
C ASP A 68 -7.21 -20.15 8.43
N ASN A 69 -8.25 -19.39 8.13
CA ASN A 69 -9.44 -19.91 7.46
C ASN A 69 -9.20 -20.12 5.95
N PRO A 70 -9.22 -21.37 5.44
CA PRO A 70 -8.95 -21.66 4.03
C PRO A 70 -10.05 -21.20 3.07
N GLU A 71 -11.26 -20.92 3.58
CA GLU A 71 -12.38 -20.42 2.76
C GLU A 71 -12.19 -18.94 2.41
N ILE A 72 -11.51 -18.18 3.25
CA ILE A 72 -11.20 -16.77 2.97
C ILE A 72 -10.10 -16.68 1.91
N LYS A 73 -10.40 -16.04 0.79
CA LYS A 73 -9.47 -15.88 -0.35
C LYS A 73 -8.80 -14.51 -0.38
N ALA A 74 -9.41 -13.51 0.27
CA ALA A 74 -8.79 -12.20 0.46
C ALA A 74 -9.22 -11.57 1.77
N VAL A 75 -8.32 -10.83 2.40
CA VAL A 75 -8.57 -9.92 3.51
C VAL A 75 -8.48 -8.49 2.98
N LEU A 76 -9.55 -7.74 3.16
CA LEU A 76 -9.63 -6.33 2.84
C LEU A 76 -9.59 -5.55 4.16
N PHE A 77 -8.55 -4.79 4.39
CA PHE A 77 -8.46 -3.96 5.59
C PHE A 77 -9.43 -2.79 5.49
N ALA A 78 -10.34 -2.67 6.46
CA ALA A 78 -11.44 -1.72 6.40
C ALA A 78 -10.97 -0.27 6.28
N ARG A 79 -9.96 0.10 7.07
CA ARG A 79 -9.31 1.42 7.05
C ARG A 79 -7.92 1.36 7.68
N GLY A 80 -7.12 2.39 7.42
CA GLY A 80 -5.81 2.62 8.03
C GLY A 80 -5.88 3.47 9.32
N GLY A 81 -4.87 4.29 9.48
CA GLY A 81 -4.64 5.17 10.61
C GLY A 81 -3.44 4.71 11.43
N TYR A 82 -3.66 4.11 12.59
CA TYR A 82 -2.60 3.55 13.44
C TYR A 82 -3.12 2.35 14.22
N GLY A 83 -2.30 1.32 14.36
CA GLY A 83 -2.59 0.17 15.22
C GLY A 83 -2.14 -1.18 14.69
N SER A 84 -1.90 -1.34 13.39
CA SER A 84 -1.52 -2.63 12.79
C SER A 84 -0.18 -3.14 13.31
N VAL A 85 0.78 -2.26 13.59
CA VAL A 85 2.08 -2.65 14.19
C VAL A 85 1.92 -3.31 15.56
N ARG A 86 0.89 -2.96 16.33
CA ARG A 86 0.64 -3.50 17.67
C ARG A 86 0.21 -4.97 17.67
N VAL A 87 -0.28 -5.46 16.53
CA VAL A 87 -0.75 -6.84 16.39
C VAL A 87 0.20 -7.72 15.59
N LEU A 88 1.12 -7.12 14.82
CA LEU A 88 1.97 -7.82 13.85
C LEU A 88 2.78 -8.96 14.48
N ASP A 89 3.55 -8.65 15.54
CA ASP A 89 4.54 -9.59 16.12
C ASP A 89 3.88 -10.78 16.84
N ALA A 90 2.58 -10.70 17.12
CA ALA A 90 1.83 -11.76 17.78
C ALA A 90 1.03 -12.64 16.81
N LEU A 91 1.22 -12.47 15.49
CA LEU A 91 0.56 -13.28 14.46
C LEU A 91 1.39 -14.51 14.10
N ASP A 92 0.72 -15.65 13.95
CA ASP A 92 1.30 -16.87 13.36
C ASP A 92 1.05 -16.88 11.85
N TRP A 93 2.10 -16.81 11.08
CA TRP A 93 2.07 -16.78 9.62
C TRP A 93 2.15 -18.17 8.98
N THR A 94 2.21 -19.25 9.76
CA THR A 94 2.44 -20.61 9.28
C THR A 94 1.38 -21.05 8.24
N HIS A 95 0.11 -20.82 8.52
CA HIS A 95 -0.99 -21.15 7.58
C HIS A 95 -0.97 -20.27 6.35
N PHE A 96 -0.74 -18.97 6.54
CA PHE A 96 -0.64 -18.01 5.44
C PHE A 96 0.46 -18.36 4.45
N GLN A 97 1.65 -18.77 4.93
CA GLN A 97 2.74 -19.18 4.07
C GLN A 97 2.41 -20.42 3.22
N LYS A 98 1.69 -21.38 3.78
CA LYS A 98 1.27 -22.61 3.09
C LYS A 98 0.12 -22.40 2.10
N SER A 99 -0.79 -21.51 2.43
CA SER A 99 -1.99 -21.19 1.65
C SER A 99 -2.20 -19.68 1.61
N PRO A 100 -1.37 -18.94 0.85
CA PRO A 100 -1.42 -17.49 0.81
C PRO A 100 -2.74 -16.99 0.20
N LYS A 101 -3.21 -15.89 0.73
CA LYS A 101 -4.39 -15.15 0.26
C LYS A 101 -4.05 -13.69 0.05
N TRP A 102 -4.85 -12.98 -0.72
CA TRP A 102 -4.63 -11.57 -0.95
C TRP A 102 -4.88 -10.77 0.33
N LEU A 103 -3.93 -9.91 0.69
CA LEU A 103 -4.08 -8.89 1.72
C LEU A 103 -4.09 -7.54 1.03
N ALA A 104 -5.20 -6.80 1.13
CA ALA A 104 -5.42 -5.57 0.38
C ALA A 104 -5.70 -4.38 1.30
N GLY A 105 -4.95 -3.31 1.13
CA GLY A 105 -5.05 -2.05 1.85
C GLY A 105 -3.85 -1.15 1.59
N PHE A 106 -3.80 0.00 2.24
CA PHE A 106 -2.68 0.95 2.15
C PHE A 106 -2.50 1.70 3.48
N SER A 107 -1.65 2.73 3.53
CA SER A 107 -1.41 3.49 4.76
C SER A 107 -0.81 2.59 5.86
N ASP A 108 -1.41 2.52 7.05
CA ASP A 108 -0.99 1.67 8.17
C ASP A 108 -0.83 0.18 7.79
N VAL A 109 -1.52 -0.28 6.72
CA VAL A 109 -1.39 -1.66 6.18
C VAL A 109 -0.01 -1.92 5.57
N THR A 110 0.76 -0.89 5.23
CA THR A 110 2.15 -1.00 4.78
C THR A 110 3.00 -1.85 5.73
N ILE A 111 2.67 -1.86 7.02
CA ILE A 111 3.29 -2.75 8.04
C ILE A 111 3.27 -4.21 7.56
N PHE A 112 2.10 -4.71 7.14
CA PHE A 112 1.95 -6.09 6.68
C PHE A 112 2.58 -6.30 5.31
N HIS A 113 2.47 -5.32 4.40
CA HIS A 113 3.13 -5.39 3.09
C HIS A 113 4.64 -5.56 3.26
N SER A 114 5.25 -4.71 4.07
CA SER A 114 6.70 -4.74 4.33
C SER A 114 7.13 -6.05 4.99
N HIS A 115 6.44 -6.45 6.07
CA HIS A 115 6.74 -7.70 6.78
C HIS A 115 6.68 -8.93 5.87
N ILE A 116 5.57 -9.07 5.12
CA ILE A 116 5.34 -10.21 4.24
C ILE A 116 6.35 -10.25 3.10
N GLN A 117 6.70 -9.08 2.55
CA GLN A 117 7.75 -8.99 1.52
C GLN A 117 9.12 -9.34 2.07
N ALA A 118 9.46 -8.86 3.26
CA ALA A 118 10.75 -9.10 3.89
C ALA A 118 10.95 -10.57 4.31
N GLN A 119 9.89 -11.20 4.87
CA GLN A 119 9.99 -12.52 5.46
C GLN A 119 9.62 -13.66 4.51
N PHE A 120 8.68 -13.44 3.59
CA PHE A 120 8.09 -14.53 2.80
C PHE A 120 8.13 -14.29 1.29
N GLY A 121 8.35 -13.06 0.84
CA GLY A 121 8.31 -12.73 -0.58
C GLY A 121 6.93 -12.96 -1.24
N ILE A 122 5.85 -13.02 -0.44
CA ILE A 122 4.50 -13.26 -0.93
C ILE A 122 3.87 -11.94 -1.38
N PRO A 123 3.28 -11.87 -2.59
CA PRO A 123 2.61 -10.66 -3.07
C PRO A 123 1.41 -10.24 -2.23
N THR A 124 1.23 -8.91 -2.14
CA THR A 124 0.12 -8.24 -1.48
C THR A 124 -0.41 -7.10 -2.35
N LEU A 125 -1.52 -6.46 -1.98
CA LEU A 125 -2.13 -5.39 -2.75
C LEU A 125 -2.15 -4.08 -1.96
N HIS A 126 -1.36 -3.10 -2.41
CA HIS A 126 -1.56 -1.71 -2.02
C HIS A 126 -2.74 -1.17 -2.83
N GLY A 127 -3.74 -0.61 -2.18
CA GLY A 127 -4.90 -0.06 -2.89
C GLY A 127 -6.01 0.41 -1.95
N VAL A 128 -7.05 0.97 -2.56
CA VAL A 128 -8.18 1.57 -1.87
C VAL A 128 -8.82 0.62 -0.85
N MET A 129 -9.20 1.15 0.32
CA MET A 129 -9.81 0.39 1.42
C MET A 129 -11.33 0.56 1.47
N PRO A 130 -12.07 -0.45 1.98
CA PRO A 130 -13.53 -0.45 2.02
C PRO A 130 -14.18 0.83 2.59
N SER A 131 -13.66 1.43 3.66
CA SER A 131 -14.25 2.65 4.26
C SER A 131 -14.33 3.85 3.32
N ILE A 132 -13.58 3.84 2.23
CA ILE A 132 -13.58 4.93 1.24
C ILE A 132 -14.16 4.52 -0.12
N PHE A 133 -14.71 3.30 -0.24
CA PHE A 133 -15.43 2.90 -1.44
C PHE A 133 -16.65 3.81 -1.66
N ARG A 134 -16.96 4.08 -2.91
CA ARG A 134 -18.15 4.84 -3.30
C ARG A 134 -18.94 4.02 -4.30
N PHE A 135 -20.25 4.02 -4.11
CA PHE A 135 -21.18 3.42 -5.05
C PHE A 135 -21.67 4.53 -5.98
N ASP A 136 -20.92 4.82 -7.03
CA ASP A 136 -21.31 5.71 -8.10
C ASP A 136 -21.50 4.96 -9.42
N GLU A 137 -22.28 5.54 -10.35
CA GLU A 137 -22.65 4.88 -11.61
C GLU A 137 -21.45 4.58 -12.51
N LYS A 138 -20.32 5.25 -12.30
CA LYS A 138 -19.12 5.12 -13.14
C LYS A 138 -18.03 4.26 -12.51
N GLY A 139 -18.15 3.91 -11.23
CA GLY A 139 -17.07 3.30 -10.45
C GLY A 139 -15.82 4.20 -10.36
N SER A 140 -15.07 4.12 -9.29
CA SER A 140 -13.78 4.81 -9.23
C SER A 140 -12.70 3.96 -9.89
N LEU A 141 -11.73 4.61 -10.57
CA LEU A 141 -10.56 3.91 -11.12
C LEU A 141 -9.82 3.14 -10.02
N ALA A 142 -9.81 3.67 -8.79
CA ALA A 142 -9.25 3.00 -7.63
C ALA A 142 -9.92 1.64 -7.36
N GLN A 143 -11.25 1.59 -7.33
CA GLN A 143 -12.02 0.35 -7.10
C GLN A 143 -11.88 -0.61 -8.29
N GLU A 144 -11.93 -0.10 -9.52
CA GLU A 144 -11.76 -0.91 -10.73
C GLU A 144 -10.39 -1.58 -10.78
N THR A 145 -9.32 -0.84 -10.47
CA THR A 145 -7.96 -1.40 -10.47
C THR A 145 -7.75 -2.40 -9.34
N LEU A 146 -8.38 -2.20 -8.17
CA LEU A 146 -8.37 -3.20 -7.10
C LEU A 146 -9.08 -4.48 -7.55
N ARG A 147 -10.25 -4.37 -8.21
CA ARG A 147 -10.93 -5.52 -8.79
C ARG A 147 -10.02 -6.25 -9.79
N LYS A 148 -9.46 -5.52 -10.75
CA LYS A 148 -8.52 -6.10 -11.74
C LYS A 148 -7.35 -6.82 -11.07
N ALA A 149 -6.77 -6.21 -10.03
CA ALA A 149 -5.68 -6.81 -9.28
C ALA A 149 -6.06 -8.12 -8.61
N LEU A 150 -7.23 -8.16 -7.96
CA LEU A 150 -7.75 -9.34 -7.27
C LEU A 150 -8.11 -10.49 -8.23
N PHE A 151 -8.65 -10.17 -9.41
CA PHE A 151 -9.08 -11.16 -10.40
C PHE A 151 -8.00 -11.54 -11.44
N GLY A 152 -6.79 -10.99 -11.31
CA GLY A 152 -5.67 -11.34 -12.20
C GLY A 152 -5.71 -10.70 -13.58
N GLU A 153 -6.49 -9.64 -13.73
CA GLU A 153 -6.51 -8.87 -14.98
C GLU A 153 -5.24 -8.03 -15.14
N PRO A 154 -4.86 -7.68 -16.37
CA PRO A 154 -3.68 -6.84 -16.60
C PRO A 154 -3.76 -5.49 -15.91
N LEU A 155 -2.64 -5.05 -15.32
CA LEU A 155 -2.49 -3.73 -14.72
C LEU A 155 -1.39 -2.97 -15.45
N GLU A 156 -1.78 -1.89 -16.09
CA GLU A 156 -0.87 -0.94 -16.73
C GLU A 156 -1.37 0.47 -16.42
N TYR A 157 -0.49 1.32 -15.93
CA TYR A 157 -0.82 2.67 -15.50
C TYR A 157 0.05 3.68 -16.22
N GLN A 158 -0.60 4.70 -16.76
CA GLN A 158 0.05 5.88 -17.29
C GLN A 158 -0.20 7.04 -16.33
N SER A 159 0.85 7.78 -15.99
CA SER A 159 0.80 8.97 -15.16
C SER A 159 1.48 10.11 -15.92
N PRO A 160 0.75 11.19 -16.24
CA PRO A 160 1.35 12.37 -16.83
C PRO A 160 2.45 12.91 -15.91
N GLN A 161 3.59 13.22 -16.48
CA GLN A 161 4.67 13.90 -15.77
C GLN A 161 4.70 15.37 -16.17
N GLN A 162 4.74 16.25 -15.18
CA GLN A 162 4.82 17.69 -15.37
C GLN A 162 5.98 18.23 -14.56
N GLY A 163 6.87 18.98 -15.23
CA GLY A 163 8.00 19.62 -14.58
C GLY A 163 9.36 18.93 -14.80
N GLU A 164 10.40 19.55 -14.23
CA GLU A 164 11.80 19.15 -14.41
C GLU A 164 12.29 18.09 -13.42
N LEU A 165 11.45 17.72 -12.44
CA LEU A 165 11.84 16.86 -11.32
C LEU A 165 11.87 15.35 -11.64
N VAL A 166 11.59 14.95 -12.88
CA VAL A 166 11.67 13.54 -13.27
C VAL A 166 13.07 13.13 -13.66
N ARG A 167 13.42 11.88 -13.43
CA ARG A 167 14.63 11.28 -14.05
C ARG A 167 14.18 10.24 -15.05
N ILE A 168 14.42 10.55 -16.33
CA ILE A 168 14.06 9.69 -17.46
C ILE A 168 14.85 8.38 -17.45
N GLY A 169 14.23 7.32 -17.91
CA GLY A 169 14.87 6.01 -18.01
C GLY A 169 13.86 4.87 -17.95
N ASN A 170 14.41 3.66 -18.01
CA ASN A 170 13.64 2.43 -17.91
C ASN A 170 14.20 1.53 -16.81
N GLY A 171 13.32 0.78 -16.17
CA GLY A 171 13.71 -0.20 -15.16
C GLY A 171 12.74 -1.36 -15.09
N GLU A 172 13.25 -2.53 -14.74
CA GLU A 172 12.43 -3.72 -14.51
C GLU A 172 12.79 -4.33 -13.16
N GLY A 173 11.79 -4.72 -12.40
CA GLY A 173 11.99 -5.34 -11.09
C GLY A 173 10.69 -5.56 -10.34
N ILE A 174 10.82 -6.21 -9.19
CA ILE A 174 9.70 -6.42 -8.28
C ILE A 174 9.32 -5.07 -7.64
N VAL A 175 8.03 -4.74 -7.65
CA VAL A 175 7.52 -3.53 -6.99
C VAL A 175 7.36 -3.79 -5.50
N VAL A 176 7.96 -2.95 -4.68
CA VAL A 176 7.85 -2.99 -3.21
C VAL A 176 7.69 -1.57 -2.68
N GLY A 177 7.25 -1.43 -1.43
CA GLY A 177 7.14 -0.11 -0.81
C GLY A 177 5.78 0.14 -0.17
N GLY A 178 5.38 1.41 -0.10
CA GLY A 178 4.15 1.91 0.51
C GLY A 178 4.35 3.24 1.21
N ASN A 179 3.70 3.43 2.34
CA ASN A 179 3.76 4.65 3.13
C ASN A 179 5.15 4.87 3.74
N ILE A 180 5.72 6.07 3.55
CA ILE A 180 7.11 6.40 3.94
C ILE A 180 7.29 6.32 5.45
N SER A 181 6.39 6.92 6.23
CA SER A 181 6.49 6.98 7.68
C SER A 181 6.43 5.58 8.30
N ILE A 182 5.65 4.68 7.72
CA ILE A 182 5.61 3.28 8.11
C ILE A 182 6.93 2.57 7.76
N LEU A 183 7.41 2.68 6.53
CA LEU A 183 8.68 2.06 6.11
C LEU A 183 9.86 2.57 6.93
N TYR A 184 9.88 3.87 7.22
CA TYR A 184 10.86 4.49 8.10
C TYR A 184 10.85 3.88 9.51
N SER A 185 9.66 3.65 10.08
CA SER A 185 9.50 3.06 11.41
C SER A 185 9.96 1.61 11.50
N LEU A 186 10.05 0.90 10.38
CA LEU A 186 10.45 -0.51 10.29
C LEU A 186 11.94 -0.73 10.06
N LEU A 187 12.72 0.34 9.81
CA LEU A 187 14.16 0.22 9.55
C LEU A 187 14.89 -0.54 10.66
N GLY A 188 15.64 -1.56 10.26
CA GLY A 188 16.42 -2.42 11.16
C GLY A 188 15.62 -3.48 11.90
N SER A 189 14.30 -3.57 11.70
CA SER A 189 13.46 -4.66 12.22
C SER A 189 13.44 -5.86 11.27
N VAL A 190 12.85 -6.97 11.71
CA VAL A 190 12.59 -8.14 10.84
C VAL A 190 11.61 -7.83 9.70
N SER A 191 10.87 -6.75 9.80
CA SER A 191 9.91 -6.28 8.80
C SER A 191 10.51 -5.25 7.83
N ASP A 192 11.80 -4.96 7.94
CA ASP A 192 12.50 -3.98 7.12
C ASP A 192 12.65 -4.48 5.67
N ILE A 193 11.98 -3.83 4.74
CA ILE A 193 11.87 -4.27 3.35
C ILE A 193 13.20 -4.25 2.60
N HIS A 194 13.47 -5.29 1.81
CA HIS A 194 14.61 -5.36 0.92
C HIS A 194 14.29 -4.68 -0.42
N THR A 195 15.13 -3.73 -0.84
CA THR A 195 14.90 -2.89 -2.03
C THR A 195 15.91 -3.12 -3.16
N ASP A 196 16.98 -3.86 -2.92
CA ASP A 196 18.03 -4.12 -3.89
C ASP A 196 17.48 -4.81 -5.16
N GLY A 197 17.75 -4.25 -6.32
CA GLY A 197 17.26 -4.74 -7.61
C GLY A 197 15.75 -4.55 -7.86
N LYS A 198 15.06 -3.73 -7.05
CA LYS A 198 13.60 -3.58 -7.09
C LYS A 198 13.16 -2.19 -7.54
N ILE A 199 11.88 -2.05 -7.88
CA ILE A 199 11.20 -0.77 -8.06
C ILE A 199 10.59 -0.40 -6.71
N LEU A 200 11.00 0.73 -6.13
CA LEU A 200 10.50 1.22 -4.85
C LEU A 200 9.35 2.20 -5.09
N PHE A 201 8.20 1.92 -4.51
CA PHE A 201 7.04 2.81 -4.46
C PHE A 201 6.98 3.48 -3.07
N LEU A 202 6.82 4.80 -3.05
CA LEU A 202 6.70 5.60 -1.82
C LEU A 202 5.54 6.58 -1.94
N GLU A 203 4.80 6.78 -0.86
CA GLU A 203 3.72 7.75 -0.71
C GLU A 203 3.59 8.17 0.76
N ASP A 204 3.02 9.33 1.05
CA ASP A 204 2.68 9.76 2.41
C ASP A 204 1.65 10.88 2.42
N LEU A 205 1.12 11.21 3.62
CA LEU A 205 0.23 12.36 3.83
C LEU A 205 0.51 13.02 5.17
N ASP A 206 0.15 14.33 5.24
CA ASP A 206 0.05 15.12 6.50
C ASP A 206 1.36 15.13 7.31
N GLU A 207 2.52 15.11 6.62
CA GLU A 207 3.82 15.17 7.24
C GLU A 207 4.45 16.57 7.12
N TYR A 208 5.24 16.96 8.11
CA TYR A 208 6.07 18.17 7.99
C TYR A 208 7.23 17.94 7.03
N LEU A 209 7.58 18.94 6.22
CA LEU A 209 8.67 18.84 5.22
C LEU A 209 10.00 18.43 5.85
N TYR A 210 10.36 18.95 7.04
CA TYR A 210 11.56 18.51 7.75
C TYR A 210 11.49 17.04 8.18
N HIS A 211 10.29 16.50 8.41
CA HIS A 211 10.11 15.09 8.75
C HIS A 211 10.20 14.21 7.50
N VAL A 212 9.63 14.65 6.37
CA VAL A 212 9.85 14.02 5.06
C VAL A 212 11.35 13.91 4.76
N ASP A 213 12.09 15.02 4.91
CA ASP A 213 13.54 15.04 4.74
C ASP A 213 14.25 13.99 5.63
N ARG A 214 13.92 13.99 6.92
CA ARG A 214 14.49 13.03 7.90
C ARG A 214 14.20 11.58 7.50
N MET A 215 12.99 11.26 7.08
CA MET A 215 12.60 9.91 6.68
C MET A 215 13.36 9.47 5.43
N ILE A 216 13.43 10.33 4.40
CA ILE A 216 14.17 10.04 3.16
C ILE A 216 15.67 9.88 3.41
N ILE A 217 16.28 10.73 4.23
CA ILE A 217 17.68 10.57 4.66
C ILE A 217 17.88 9.23 5.38
N SER A 218 16.96 8.85 6.24
CA SER A 218 17.07 7.58 6.99
C SER A 218 16.97 6.37 6.07
N LEU A 219 16.04 6.38 5.10
CA LEU A 219 15.97 5.35 4.06
C LEU A 219 17.26 5.30 3.24
N LYS A 220 17.82 6.46 2.85
CA LYS A 220 19.11 6.55 2.16
C LYS A 220 20.24 5.93 2.98
N ARG A 221 20.38 6.33 4.25
CA ARG A 221 21.41 5.82 5.18
C ARG A 221 21.28 4.32 5.43
N ALA A 222 20.05 3.79 5.41
CA ALA A 222 19.77 2.36 5.49
C ALA A 222 20.03 1.62 4.15
N GLY A 223 20.47 2.34 3.11
CA GLY A 223 20.80 1.76 1.81
C GLY A 223 19.61 1.44 0.92
N LYS A 224 18.40 1.94 1.25
CA LYS A 224 17.15 1.60 0.53
C LYS A 224 17.13 2.08 -0.91
N PHE A 225 17.92 3.08 -1.28
CA PHE A 225 18.05 3.58 -2.65
C PHE A 225 19.19 2.93 -3.44
N LYS A 226 20.00 2.12 -2.78
CA LYS A 226 21.12 1.45 -3.45
C LYS A 226 20.60 0.37 -4.42
N ASN A 227 21.10 0.41 -5.67
CA ASN A 227 20.78 -0.56 -6.72
C ASN A 227 19.27 -0.68 -7.08
N LEU A 228 18.45 0.36 -6.85
CA LEU A 228 17.07 0.37 -7.34
C LEU A 228 17.01 0.24 -8.86
N LYS A 229 15.92 -0.34 -9.34
CA LYS A 229 15.54 -0.36 -10.76
C LYS A 229 14.60 0.79 -11.13
N GLY A 230 14.04 1.47 -10.15
CA GLY A 230 13.18 2.65 -10.31
C GLY A 230 12.65 3.14 -8.99
N LEU A 231 12.27 4.41 -8.94
CA LEU A 231 11.59 5.04 -7.82
C LEU A 231 10.30 5.66 -8.31
N VAL A 232 9.18 5.20 -7.75
CA VAL A 232 7.83 5.70 -8.05
C VAL A 232 7.31 6.43 -6.83
N ILE A 233 7.12 7.74 -6.94
CA ILE A 233 6.53 8.56 -5.88
C ILE A 233 5.06 8.78 -6.20
N GLY A 234 4.21 8.29 -5.31
CA GLY A 234 2.77 8.48 -5.33
C GLY A 234 2.34 9.83 -4.77
N GLY A 235 1.20 9.87 -4.10
CA GLY A 235 0.75 11.07 -3.41
C GLY A 235 1.67 11.44 -2.26
N LEU A 236 2.20 12.67 -2.27
CA LEU A 236 2.77 13.35 -1.11
C LEU A 236 1.80 14.50 -0.79
N THR A 237 0.73 14.18 -0.07
CA THR A 237 -0.45 15.05 0.07
C THR A 237 -0.49 15.74 1.43
N ASP A 238 -1.09 16.92 1.47
CA ASP A 238 -1.31 17.70 2.70
C ASP A 238 -0.04 17.90 3.54
N MET A 239 1.11 18.11 2.85
CA MET A 239 2.37 18.34 3.52
C MET A 239 2.37 19.68 4.25
N ASN A 240 2.89 19.69 5.46
CA ASN A 240 2.94 20.84 6.34
C ASN A 240 4.34 21.47 6.35
N ASP A 241 4.39 22.79 6.57
CA ASP A 241 5.64 23.52 6.80
C ASP A 241 5.59 24.27 8.14
N ASN A 242 6.73 24.73 8.60
CA ASN A 242 6.85 25.54 9.82
C ASN A 242 6.73 27.02 9.49
N ASP A 243 6.59 27.87 10.53
CA ASP A 243 6.60 29.33 10.41
C ASP A 243 7.86 29.84 9.69
N VAL A 244 9.00 29.20 9.93
CA VAL A 244 10.21 29.38 9.13
C VAL A 244 10.21 28.28 8.06
N PRO A 245 10.01 28.64 6.79
CA PRO A 245 9.86 27.65 5.71
C PRO A 245 11.06 26.74 5.56
N PHE A 246 10.82 25.46 5.25
CA PHE A 246 11.87 24.49 4.89
C PHE A 246 12.58 24.90 3.59
N GLY A 247 11.85 25.57 2.68
CA GLY A 247 12.41 26.15 1.45
C GLY A 247 12.49 25.18 0.27
N LYS A 248 11.91 23.99 0.37
CA LYS A 248 11.80 22.98 -0.71
C LYS A 248 10.46 22.28 -0.62
N THR A 249 9.96 21.82 -1.78
CA THR A 249 8.80 20.91 -1.82
C THR A 249 9.21 19.48 -1.43
N SER A 250 8.25 18.64 -1.14
CA SER A 250 8.47 17.22 -0.83
C SER A 250 9.19 16.50 -1.99
N GLU A 251 8.83 16.82 -3.23
CA GLU A 251 9.45 16.24 -4.44
C GLU A 251 10.91 16.68 -4.60
N GLU A 252 11.21 17.95 -4.35
CA GLU A 252 12.57 18.49 -4.36
C GLU A 252 13.44 17.82 -3.28
N ILE A 253 12.88 17.58 -2.09
CA ILE A 253 13.56 16.84 -1.02
C ILE A 253 13.92 15.44 -1.49
N VAL A 254 12.97 14.71 -2.07
CA VAL A 254 13.24 13.35 -2.58
C VAL A 254 14.33 13.39 -3.64
N MET A 255 14.23 14.29 -4.65
CA MET A 255 15.20 14.38 -5.74
C MET A 255 16.61 14.72 -5.27
N GLU A 256 16.76 15.60 -4.28
CA GLU A 256 18.05 15.93 -3.69
C GLU A 256 18.75 14.69 -3.12
N HIS A 257 18.01 13.87 -2.36
CA HIS A 257 18.58 12.68 -1.71
C HIS A 257 18.86 11.53 -2.67
N VAL A 258 18.22 11.52 -3.84
CA VAL A 258 18.50 10.50 -4.86
C VAL A 258 19.32 11.02 -6.04
N ALA A 259 19.88 12.24 -5.96
CA ALA A 259 20.62 12.87 -7.04
C ALA A 259 21.83 12.06 -7.54
N GLU A 260 22.50 11.35 -6.65
CA GLU A 260 23.70 10.55 -6.96
C GLU A 260 23.41 9.22 -7.68
N TYR A 261 22.13 8.79 -7.74
CA TYR A 261 21.73 7.54 -8.36
C TYR A 261 21.26 7.75 -9.81
N SER A 262 21.23 6.67 -10.60
CA SER A 262 20.91 6.72 -12.02
C SER A 262 19.57 6.08 -12.41
N PHE A 263 18.86 5.44 -11.46
CA PHE A 263 17.57 4.82 -11.74
C PHE A 263 16.50 5.85 -12.12
N PRO A 264 15.49 5.48 -12.94
CA PRO A 264 14.37 6.36 -13.28
C PRO A 264 13.55 6.77 -12.05
N VAL A 265 13.08 8.03 -12.03
CA VAL A 265 12.25 8.58 -10.94
C VAL A 265 11.03 9.27 -11.55
N CYS A 266 9.83 8.94 -11.08
CA CYS A 266 8.60 9.65 -11.41
C CYS A 266 7.85 10.09 -10.16
N PHE A 267 7.04 11.14 -10.32
CA PHE A 267 6.22 11.73 -9.25
C PHE A 267 4.74 11.72 -9.61
N ASN A 268 3.90 12.03 -8.62
CA ASN A 268 2.46 12.14 -8.78
C ASN A 268 1.84 10.89 -9.42
N PHE A 269 2.42 9.73 -9.13
CA PHE A 269 1.87 8.47 -9.59
C PHE A 269 0.51 8.23 -8.89
N PRO A 270 -0.55 7.80 -9.60
CA PRO A 270 -1.90 7.71 -9.03
C PRO A 270 -2.04 6.53 -8.06
N ALA A 271 -1.33 6.57 -6.96
CA ALA A 271 -1.40 5.61 -5.85
C ALA A 271 -1.04 6.30 -4.52
N GLY A 272 -1.57 5.82 -3.41
CA GLY A 272 -1.39 6.38 -2.08
C GLY A 272 -2.59 7.19 -1.60
N HIS A 273 -2.36 8.22 -0.77
CA HIS A 273 -3.40 9.07 -0.19
C HIS A 273 -3.95 10.08 -1.20
N LEU A 274 -4.46 9.58 -2.30
CA LEU A 274 -5.10 10.32 -3.39
C LEU A 274 -6.52 9.80 -3.60
N ARG A 275 -7.38 10.63 -4.19
CA ARG A 275 -8.71 10.19 -4.59
C ARG A 275 -8.63 9.05 -5.62
N ASP A 276 -7.70 9.12 -6.58
CA ASP A 276 -7.38 8.07 -7.57
C ASP A 276 -6.24 7.20 -7.05
N ASN A 277 -6.53 6.39 -6.01
CA ASN A 277 -5.56 5.44 -5.42
C ASN A 277 -5.63 4.10 -6.13
N ARG A 278 -4.94 3.97 -7.25
CA ARG A 278 -4.91 2.75 -8.07
C ARG A 278 -4.14 1.62 -7.39
N ALA A 279 -4.61 0.40 -7.56
CA ALA A 279 -4.04 -0.75 -6.89
C ALA A 279 -2.68 -1.17 -7.48
N LEU A 280 -1.68 -1.40 -6.60
CA LEU A 280 -0.37 -1.95 -6.99
C LEU A 280 -0.22 -3.36 -6.43
N ARG A 281 0.25 -4.30 -7.28
CA ARG A 281 0.64 -5.65 -6.84
C ARG A 281 2.06 -5.59 -6.27
N LEU A 282 2.19 -5.33 -4.98
CA LEU A 282 3.50 -5.39 -4.31
C LEU A 282 4.00 -6.82 -4.27
N GLY A 283 5.29 -7.02 -4.50
CA GLY A 283 5.92 -8.35 -4.58
C GLY A 283 5.82 -9.01 -5.94
N THR A 284 5.36 -8.30 -6.99
CA THR A 284 5.33 -8.82 -8.36
C THR A 284 6.21 -7.99 -9.29
N GLU A 285 6.65 -8.60 -10.38
CA GLU A 285 7.47 -7.93 -11.39
C GLU A 285 6.68 -6.89 -12.17
N ALA A 286 7.34 -5.78 -12.46
CA ALA A 286 6.83 -4.74 -13.35
C ALA A 286 7.96 -4.11 -14.15
N SER A 287 7.60 -3.44 -15.23
CA SER A 287 8.44 -2.51 -15.98
C SER A 287 8.00 -1.08 -15.70
N LEU A 288 8.98 -0.20 -15.47
CA LEU A 288 8.80 1.24 -15.34
C LEU A 288 9.49 1.93 -16.50
N SER A 289 8.77 2.79 -17.21
CA SER A 289 9.33 3.69 -18.23
C SER A 289 8.99 5.12 -17.85
N VAL A 290 9.97 5.99 -17.74
CA VAL A 290 9.81 7.42 -17.41
C VAL A 290 10.34 8.26 -18.54
N THR A 291 9.51 9.14 -19.05
CA THR A 291 9.84 10.17 -20.04
C THR A 291 9.57 11.55 -19.45
N THR A 292 9.87 12.61 -20.17
CA THR A 292 9.52 13.99 -19.77
C THR A 292 8.02 14.26 -19.77
N LYS A 293 7.21 13.39 -20.41
CA LYS A 293 5.75 13.60 -20.57
C LYS A 293 4.93 12.65 -19.70
N GLU A 294 5.40 11.44 -19.52
CA GLU A 294 4.65 10.40 -18.81
C GLU A 294 5.56 9.37 -18.15
N ALA A 295 5.03 8.74 -17.12
CA ALA A 295 5.56 7.51 -16.55
C ALA A 295 4.56 6.38 -16.80
N VAL A 296 5.07 5.22 -17.22
CA VAL A 296 4.27 4.00 -17.43
C VAL A 296 4.79 2.92 -16.50
N LEU A 297 3.91 2.40 -15.67
CA LEU A 297 4.17 1.22 -14.83
C LEU A 297 3.27 0.08 -15.29
N LYS A 298 3.89 -1.03 -15.73
CA LYS A 298 3.17 -2.19 -16.25
C LYS A 298 3.58 -3.43 -15.48
N PHE A 299 2.62 -4.09 -14.85
CA PHE A 299 2.80 -5.36 -14.15
C PHE A 299 2.81 -6.53 -15.13
N LYS A 300 3.71 -7.48 -14.87
CA LYS A 300 3.81 -8.74 -15.67
C LYS A 300 2.81 -9.79 -15.19
#